data_98748f6c77a382f77c39c47d7b00a625
#
_entry.id   98748f6c77a382f77c39c47d7b00a625
#
_cell.length_a   1.000
_cell.length_b   1.000
_cell.length_c   1.000
_cell.angle_alpha   90.00
_cell.angle_beta   90.00
_cell.angle_gamma   90.00
#
_symmetry.space_group_name_H-M   'P 1'
#
loop_
_entity.id
_entity.type
_entity.pdbx_description
1 polymer ?
#
loop_
_entity_poly.entity_id
_entity_poly.type
_entity_poly.pdbx_seq_one_letter_code
_entity_poly.pdbx_strand_id
1 'polypeptide(L)'
;MALHKITALLLSGLLFAANAFAAQVSDNELKLALVGSWVTPPDSGADPIPSRQIFHDDGTTLLFIYATAECRVPAAAIEGTWTVHEGVLSTRITGTTDPRLIPIGQIQSVVIVALDEGRIVFDADDQLFVREKSETCYPPGSRRT
;
A
#
# COMPACT_ATOMS: atom_id res chain seq x y z
N MET A 1 -44.82 57.31 -1.41
CA MET A 1 -43.48 57.05 -1.97
C MET A 1 -42.72 56.28 -0.95
N ALA A 2 -42.62 54.99 -1.08
CA ALA A 2 -41.91 54.13 -0.14
C ALA A 2 -40.70 53.54 -0.84
N LEU A 3 -39.51 53.93 -0.37
CA LEU A 3 -38.23 53.43 -0.84
C LEU A 3 -37.95 52.07 -0.19
N HIS A 4 -38.10 51.01 -0.94
CA HIS A 4 -37.72 49.68 -0.45
C HIS A 4 -36.21 49.49 -0.63
N LYS A 5 -35.53 49.48 0.50
CA LYS A 5 -34.10 49.10 0.59
C LYS A 5 -34.02 47.56 0.47
N ILE A 6 -33.53 47.09 -0.63
CA ILE A 6 -33.15 45.70 -0.83
C ILE A 6 -31.79 45.50 -0.18
N THR A 7 -31.81 44.85 0.96
CA THR A 7 -30.58 44.41 1.65
C THR A 7 -30.14 43.09 0.97
N ALA A 8 -29.11 43.16 0.14
CA ALA A 8 -28.49 42.00 -0.41
C ALA A 8 -27.69 41.28 0.70
N LEU A 9 -28.19 40.14 1.17
CA LEU A 9 -27.47 39.24 2.02
C LEU A 9 -26.43 38.52 1.17
N LEU A 10 -25.16 38.94 1.29
CA LEU A 10 -24.04 38.19 0.77
C LEU A 10 -23.85 36.94 1.63
N LEU A 11 -24.39 35.82 1.17
CA LEU A 11 -24.07 34.49 1.70
C LEU A 11 -22.65 34.15 1.21
N SER A 12 -21.66 34.52 2.00
CA SER A 12 -20.28 34.04 1.83
C SER A 12 -20.28 32.56 2.15
N GLY A 13 -20.47 31.74 1.13
CA GLY A 13 -20.25 30.30 1.22
C GLY A 13 -18.78 30.02 1.55
N LEU A 14 -18.51 29.65 2.79
CA LEU A 14 -17.26 29.01 3.17
C LEU A 14 -17.24 27.67 2.44
N LEU A 15 -16.65 27.63 1.26
CA LEU A 15 -16.10 26.44 0.67
C LEU A 15 -14.91 26.06 1.54
N PHE A 16 -15.16 25.29 2.60
CA PHE A 16 -14.11 24.53 3.24
C PHE A 16 -13.65 23.50 2.22
N ALA A 17 -12.56 23.86 1.53
CA ALA A 17 -11.84 22.90 0.75
C ALA A 17 -11.39 21.77 1.68
N ALA A 18 -12.02 20.62 1.55
CA ALA A 18 -11.64 19.38 2.21
C ALA A 18 -10.31 18.82 1.67
N ASN A 19 -9.35 19.69 1.38
CA ASN A 19 -8.02 19.35 0.86
C ASN A 19 -6.93 19.37 1.95
N ALA A 20 -7.29 19.32 3.21
CA ALA A 20 -6.34 19.54 4.29
C ALA A 20 -5.89 18.29 5.03
N PHE A 21 -6.02 17.07 4.49
CA PHE A 21 -5.63 15.87 5.22
C PHE A 21 -4.80 14.84 4.45
N ALA A 22 -4.04 15.26 3.49
CA ALA A 22 -2.75 14.63 3.27
C ALA A 22 -1.72 15.69 3.69
N ALA A 23 -1.42 15.82 4.96
CA ALA A 23 -0.10 16.24 5.36
C ALA A 23 0.80 15.32 4.55
N GLN A 24 1.48 15.85 3.52
CA GLN A 24 2.27 15.03 2.61
C GLN A 24 3.39 14.40 3.44
N VAL A 25 3.18 13.17 3.83
CA VAL A 25 4.23 12.34 4.40
C VAL A 25 5.33 12.33 3.36
N SER A 26 6.52 12.75 3.72
CA SER A 26 7.64 12.82 2.78
C SER A 26 8.01 11.41 2.30
N ASP A 27 8.60 11.32 1.11
CA ASP A 27 9.09 10.03 0.59
C ASP A 27 10.09 9.36 1.55
N ASN A 28 10.88 10.14 2.30
CA ASN A 28 11.80 9.60 3.30
C ASN A 28 11.06 8.97 4.49
N GLU A 29 10.00 9.60 4.97
CA GLU A 29 9.16 9.04 6.04
C GLU A 29 8.44 7.78 5.56
N LEU A 30 7.94 7.77 4.31
CA LEU A 30 7.35 6.58 3.69
C LEU A 30 8.37 5.44 3.58
N LYS A 31 9.60 5.73 3.14
CA LYS A 31 10.67 4.74 3.06
C LYS A 31 10.98 4.12 4.42
N LEU A 32 11.14 4.94 5.46
CA LEU A 32 11.42 4.46 6.82
C LEU A 32 10.27 3.59 7.36
N ALA A 33 9.04 3.99 7.11
CA ALA A 33 7.86 3.27 7.57
C ALA A 33 7.66 1.94 6.82
N LEU A 34 8.05 1.88 5.53
CA LEU A 34 7.95 0.66 4.72
C LEU A 34 8.95 -0.42 5.12
N VAL A 35 10.12 -0.07 5.64
CA VAL A 35 11.14 -1.06 6.03
C VAL A 35 10.55 -2.06 7.02
N GLY A 36 10.73 -3.35 6.72
CA GLY A 36 10.23 -4.45 7.52
C GLY A 36 9.44 -5.47 6.70
N SER A 37 8.74 -6.33 7.39
CA SER A 37 7.98 -7.45 6.82
C SER A 37 6.48 -7.14 6.82
N TRP A 38 5.85 -7.38 5.69
CA TRP A 38 4.44 -7.08 5.42
C TRP A 38 3.75 -8.28 4.83
N VAL A 39 2.59 -8.63 5.35
CA VAL A 39 1.80 -9.78 4.92
C VAL A 39 0.45 -9.35 4.37
N THR A 40 -0.11 -10.18 3.50
CA THR A 40 -1.51 -10.02 3.07
C THR A 40 -2.42 -10.48 4.21
N PRO A 41 -3.32 -9.62 4.74
CA PRO A 41 -4.25 -10.04 5.78
C PRO A 41 -5.27 -11.06 5.25
N PRO A 42 -5.78 -11.96 6.11
CA PRO A 42 -6.67 -13.04 5.70
C PRO A 42 -8.04 -12.58 5.20
N ASP A 43 -8.43 -11.36 5.55
CA ASP A 43 -9.71 -10.73 5.20
C ASP A 43 -9.59 -9.71 4.05
N SER A 44 -8.44 -9.63 3.40
CA SER A 44 -8.21 -8.71 2.29
C SER A 44 -8.79 -9.24 0.97
N GLY A 45 -10.08 -9.08 0.78
CA GLY A 45 -10.78 -9.48 -0.44
C GLY A 45 -11.35 -10.91 -0.41
N ALA A 46 -12.02 -11.30 -1.50
CA ALA A 46 -12.74 -12.58 -1.59
C ALA A 46 -11.81 -13.80 -1.63
N ASP A 47 -10.61 -13.64 -2.19
CA ASP A 47 -9.64 -14.75 -2.36
C ASP A 47 -8.20 -14.19 -2.34
N PRO A 48 -7.72 -13.76 -1.15
CA PRO A 48 -6.41 -13.15 -1.04
C PRO A 48 -5.30 -14.16 -1.31
N ILE A 49 -4.34 -13.78 -2.13
CA ILE A 49 -3.13 -14.57 -2.36
C ILE A 49 -2.20 -14.42 -1.15
N PRO A 50 -1.93 -15.49 -0.40
CA PRO A 50 -1.03 -15.41 0.73
C PRO A 50 0.36 -14.99 0.31
N SER A 51 0.85 -13.88 0.84
CA SER A 51 2.17 -13.38 0.49
C SER A 51 2.80 -12.65 1.66
N ARG A 52 4.11 -12.61 1.67
CA ARG A 52 4.94 -11.84 2.59
C ARG A 52 5.98 -11.08 1.80
N GLN A 53 6.02 -9.77 1.99
CA GLN A 53 7.02 -8.90 1.35
C GLN A 53 7.89 -8.26 2.41
N ILE A 54 9.20 -8.30 2.19
CA ILE A 54 10.20 -7.70 3.07
C ILE A 54 10.85 -6.56 2.32
N PHE A 55 10.80 -5.36 2.89
CA PHE A 55 11.53 -4.20 2.40
C PHE A 55 12.75 -3.97 3.29
N HIS A 56 13.93 -4.04 2.71
CA HIS A 56 15.18 -3.76 3.40
C HIS A 56 15.56 -2.28 3.25
N ASP A 57 16.25 -1.75 4.23
CA ASP A 57 16.71 -0.35 4.27
C ASP A 57 17.77 -0.03 3.20
N ASP A 58 18.42 -1.05 2.66
CA ASP A 58 19.38 -0.94 1.54
C ASP A 58 18.71 -0.78 0.16
N GLY A 59 17.37 -0.73 0.10
CA GLY A 59 16.61 -0.61 -1.14
C GLY A 59 16.34 -1.94 -1.86
N THR A 60 16.66 -3.08 -1.25
CA THR A 60 16.27 -4.40 -1.77
C THR A 60 14.95 -4.86 -1.18
N THR A 61 14.24 -5.72 -1.90
CA THR A 61 13.00 -6.34 -1.44
C THR A 61 12.93 -7.81 -1.81
N LEU A 62 12.22 -8.56 -0.99
CA LEU A 62 11.98 -9.98 -1.20
C LEU A 62 10.48 -10.26 -1.00
N LEU A 63 9.86 -10.84 -2.00
CA LEU A 63 8.44 -11.22 -1.97
C LEU A 63 8.32 -12.74 -2.06
N PHE A 64 7.67 -13.33 -1.08
CA PHE A 64 7.25 -14.72 -1.11
C PHE A 64 5.74 -14.80 -1.40
N ILE A 65 5.39 -15.63 -2.37
CA ILE A 65 4.00 -16.01 -2.67
C ILE A 65 3.83 -17.45 -2.21
N TYR A 66 2.76 -17.72 -1.46
CA TYR A 66 2.52 -19.03 -0.88
C TYR A 66 1.31 -19.69 -1.50
N ALA A 67 1.35 -21.03 -1.57
CA ALA A 67 0.22 -21.82 -2.05
C ALA A 67 -0.93 -21.89 -1.03
N THR A 68 -0.61 -21.77 0.26
CA THR A 68 -1.58 -21.87 1.37
C THR A 68 -1.40 -20.72 2.38
N ALA A 69 -2.47 -20.47 3.12
CA ALA A 69 -2.50 -19.38 4.12
C ALA A 69 -1.50 -19.57 5.28
N GLU A 70 -1.06 -20.79 5.54
CA GLU A 70 -0.08 -21.09 6.59
C GLU A 70 1.35 -20.64 6.25
N CYS A 71 1.58 -20.24 4.98
CA CYS A 71 2.86 -19.69 4.51
C CYS A 71 4.08 -20.57 4.85
N ARG A 72 3.95 -21.88 4.73
CA ARG A 72 5.03 -22.81 5.06
C ARG A 72 6.01 -23.01 3.92
N VAL A 73 5.48 -23.15 2.71
CA VAL A 73 6.28 -23.43 1.52
C VAL A 73 5.98 -22.37 0.47
N PRO A 74 6.96 -21.57 0.06
CA PRO A 74 6.77 -20.61 -1.02
C PRO A 74 6.50 -21.31 -2.33
N ALA A 75 5.44 -20.91 -3.05
CA ALA A 75 5.20 -21.28 -4.43
C ALA A 75 6.10 -20.49 -5.39
N ALA A 76 6.41 -19.24 -5.02
CA ALA A 76 7.35 -18.39 -5.75
C ALA A 76 8.10 -17.47 -4.78
N ALA A 77 9.34 -17.13 -5.14
CA ALA A 77 10.14 -16.11 -4.49
C ALA A 77 10.65 -15.11 -5.53
N ILE A 78 10.51 -13.82 -5.21
CA ILE A 78 10.81 -12.72 -6.11
C ILE A 78 11.71 -11.74 -5.40
N GLU A 79 12.84 -11.45 -6.01
CA GLU A 79 13.80 -10.45 -5.54
C GLU A 79 13.66 -9.17 -6.36
N GLY A 80 13.91 -8.03 -5.74
CA GLY A 80 13.86 -6.77 -6.43
C GLY A 80 14.58 -5.64 -5.71
N THR A 81 14.56 -4.48 -6.35
CA THR A 81 14.93 -3.20 -5.74
C THR A 81 13.69 -2.33 -5.68
N TRP A 82 13.61 -1.48 -4.67
CA TRP A 82 12.44 -0.62 -4.47
C TRP A 82 12.83 0.83 -4.23
N THR A 83 11.95 1.71 -4.65
CA THR A 83 12.05 3.16 -4.43
C THR A 83 10.68 3.73 -4.13
N VAL A 84 10.65 4.85 -3.41
CA VAL A 84 9.44 5.67 -3.25
C VAL A 84 9.72 7.04 -3.84
N HIS A 85 8.85 7.52 -4.71
CA HIS A 85 8.91 8.84 -5.30
C HIS A 85 7.50 9.40 -5.45
N GLU A 86 7.27 10.58 -4.88
CA GLU A 86 5.95 11.24 -4.88
C GLU A 86 4.79 10.31 -4.44
N GLY A 87 5.04 9.52 -3.38
CA GLY A 87 4.07 8.58 -2.85
C GLY A 87 3.85 7.31 -3.69
N VAL A 88 4.63 7.11 -4.76
CA VAL A 88 4.58 5.92 -5.60
C VAL A 88 5.70 4.97 -5.19
N LEU A 89 5.33 3.76 -4.79
CA LEU A 89 6.26 2.66 -4.57
C LEU A 89 6.50 1.94 -5.90
N SER A 90 7.74 1.93 -6.35
CA SER A 90 8.17 1.22 -7.56
C SER A 90 9.13 0.10 -7.19
N THR A 91 8.86 -1.09 -7.71
CA THR A 91 9.70 -2.27 -7.52
C THR A 91 10.19 -2.77 -8.87
N ARG A 92 11.50 -2.90 -9.03
CA ARG A 92 12.11 -3.54 -10.20
C ARG A 92 12.50 -4.98 -9.84
N ILE A 93 12.03 -5.94 -10.60
CA ILE A 93 12.31 -7.36 -10.40
C ILE A 93 13.73 -7.67 -10.86
N THR A 94 14.56 -8.21 -9.98
CA THR A 94 15.95 -8.58 -10.24
C THR A 94 16.18 -10.08 -10.24
N GLY A 95 15.28 -10.86 -9.61
CA GLY A 95 15.32 -12.31 -9.58
C GLY A 95 13.95 -12.90 -9.32
N THR A 96 13.70 -14.09 -9.80
CA THR A 96 12.44 -14.80 -9.58
C THR A 96 12.63 -16.30 -9.78
N THR A 97 11.87 -17.09 -9.02
CA THR A 97 11.79 -18.56 -9.22
C THR A 97 10.82 -18.95 -10.34
N ASP A 98 9.96 -18.01 -10.78
CA ASP A 98 9.05 -18.23 -11.92
C ASP A 98 9.10 -17.06 -12.91
N PRO A 99 10.10 -17.04 -13.80
CA PRO A 99 10.29 -15.94 -14.76
C PRO A 99 9.20 -15.87 -15.85
N ARG A 100 8.38 -16.90 -16.00
CA ARG A 100 7.23 -16.87 -16.92
C ARG A 100 6.06 -16.10 -16.36
N LEU A 101 5.89 -16.14 -15.05
CA LEU A 101 4.83 -15.41 -14.36
C LEU A 101 5.25 -13.96 -14.07
N ILE A 102 6.48 -13.78 -13.60
CA ILE A 102 7.04 -12.46 -13.25
C ILE A 102 8.41 -12.33 -13.89
N PRO A 103 8.53 -11.63 -15.03
CA PRO A 103 9.79 -11.49 -15.74
C PRO A 103 10.81 -10.62 -14.99
N ILE A 104 12.09 -11.00 -15.06
CA ILE A 104 13.20 -10.16 -14.60
C ILE A 104 13.23 -8.86 -15.40
N GLY A 105 13.44 -7.74 -14.71
CA GLY A 105 13.45 -6.40 -15.30
C GLY A 105 12.10 -5.71 -15.34
N GLN A 106 11.00 -6.42 -15.04
CA GLN A 106 9.69 -5.80 -14.91
C GLN A 106 9.69 -4.77 -13.78
N ILE A 107 9.01 -3.65 -14.01
CA ILE A 107 8.76 -2.63 -13.00
C ILE A 107 7.29 -2.68 -12.64
N GLN A 108 7.01 -2.80 -11.35
CA GLN A 108 5.68 -2.70 -10.78
C GLN A 108 5.60 -1.41 -9.96
N SER A 109 4.56 -0.63 -10.16
CA SER A 109 4.35 0.62 -9.44
C SER A 109 2.96 0.65 -8.82
N VAL A 110 2.88 1.06 -7.57
CA VAL A 110 1.64 1.22 -6.82
C VAL A 110 1.65 2.53 -6.05
N VAL A 111 0.50 3.17 -5.93
CA VAL A 111 0.35 4.39 -5.14
C VAL A 111 0.14 4.02 -3.68
N ILE A 112 0.89 4.65 -2.77
CA ILE A 112 0.65 4.53 -1.34
C ILE A 112 -0.49 5.48 -0.97
N VAL A 113 -1.65 4.92 -0.62
CA VAL A 113 -2.86 5.69 -0.30
C VAL A 113 -2.92 6.03 1.19
N ALA A 114 -2.53 5.09 2.04
CA ALA A 114 -2.50 5.26 3.48
C ALA A 114 -1.40 4.40 4.09
N LEU A 115 -0.78 4.89 5.14
CA LEU A 115 0.23 4.18 5.91
C LEU A 115 0.13 4.60 7.37
N ASP A 116 -0.01 3.63 8.25
CA ASP A 116 0.14 3.77 9.70
C ASP A 116 1.16 2.75 10.24
N GLU A 117 1.31 2.66 11.56
CA GLU A 117 2.36 1.82 12.18
C GLU A 117 2.28 0.33 11.83
N GLY A 118 1.13 -0.17 11.46
CA GLY A 118 0.91 -1.61 11.25
C GLY A 118 0.20 -1.95 9.96
N ARG A 119 -0.22 -0.96 9.18
CA ARG A 119 -1.06 -1.18 8.00
C ARG A 119 -0.69 -0.24 6.88
N ILE A 120 -0.65 -0.77 5.67
CA ILE A 120 -0.46 0.00 4.45
C ILE A 120 -1.56 -0.32 3.46
N VAL A 121 -2.05 0.70 2.77
CA VAL A 121 -3.01 0.58 1.68
C VAL A 121 -2.36 1.08 0.40
N PHE A 122 -2.35 0.25 -0.61
CA PHE A 122 -1.89 0.57 -1.95
C PHE A 122 -3.07 0.66 -2.92
N ASP A 123 -2.94 1.51 -3.90
CA ASP A 123 -3.79 1.52 -5.09
C ASP A 123 -2.95 1.04 -6.30
N ALA A 124 -3.44 0.02 -6.96
CA ALA A 124 -2.92 -0.47 -8.22
C ALA A 124 -4.08 -0.63 -9.20
N ASP A 125 -4.11 0.19 -10.25
CA ASP A 125 -5.15 0.15 -11.30
C ASP A 125 -6.59 0.22 -10.75
N ASP A 126 -6.84 1.18 -9.85
CA ASP A 126 -8.12 1.39 -9.16
C ASP A 126 -8.57 0.23 -8.24
N GLN A 127 -7.65 -0.64 -7.88
CA GLN A 127 -7.86 -1.68 -6.88
C GLN A 127 -7.03 -1.40 -5.62
N LEU A 128 -7.69 -1.44 -4.48
CA LEU A 128 -7.04 -1.25 -3.19
C LEU A 128 -6.53 -2.58 -2.65
N PHE A 129 -5.26 -2.59 -2.27
CA PHE A 129 -4.59 -3.70 -1.61
C PHE A 129 -4.16 -3.28 -0.22
N VAL A 130 -4.35 -4.15 0.73
CA VAL A 130 -3.96 -3.93 2.12
C VAL A 130 -2.83 -4.89 2.49
N ARG A 131 -1.84 -4.39 3.23
CA ARG A 131 -0.85 -5.23 3.89
C ARG A 131 -0.74 -4.84 5.36
N GLU A 132 -0.44 -5.81 6.17
CA GLU A 132 -0.22 -5.63 7.61
C GLU A 132 1.23 -5.97 7.97
N LYS A 133 1.79 -5.21 8.89
CA LYS A 133 3.15 -5.42 9.37
C LYS A 133 3.19 -6.66 10.25
N SER A 134 3.93 -7.68 9.84
CA SER A 134 4.06 -8.94 10.55
C SER A 134 5.28 -9.72 10.06
N GLU A 135 5.96 -10.40 10.97
CA GLU A 135 7.03 -11.34 10.64
C GLU A 135 6.49 -12.70 10.19
N THR A 136 5.21 -12.97 10.43
CA THR A 136 4.55 -14.23 10.03
C THR A 136 3.33 -13.94 9.19
N CYS A 137 3.01 -14.78 8.21
CA CYS A 137 1.87 -14.60 7.31
C CYS A 137 0.56 -14.60 8.05
N TYR A 138 0.21 -15.30 8.94
CA TYR A 138 -0.99 -15.22 9.77
C TYR A 138 -0.58 -15.48 11.22
N PRO A 139 -0.81 -14.56 12.14
CA PRO A 139 -0.53 -14.80 13.53
C PRO A 139 -1.22 -16.09 14.00
N PRO A 140 -0.55 -16.94 14.81
CA PRO A 140 -1.19 -18.10 15.39
C PRO A 140 -2.46 -17.68 16.14
N GLY A 141 -3.60 -18.25 15.79
CA GLY A 141 -4.89 -17.96 16.41
C GLY A 141 -5.77 -16.92 15.69
N SER A 142 -5.30 -16.29 14.62
CA SER A 142 -6.18 -15.49 13.75
C SER A 142 -7.11 -16.44 12.99
N ARG A 143 -8.28 -16.72 13.58
CA ARG A 143 -9.34 -17.44 12.88
C ARG A 143 -10.09 -16.47 12.01
N ARG A 144 -10.36 -16.88 10.76
CA ARG A 144 -11.43 -16.26 9.97
C ARG A 144 -12.72 -16.42 10.76
N THR A 145 -13.26 -15.33 11.22
CA THR A 145 -14.64 -15.28 11.71
C THR A 145 -15.55 -14.92 10.55
#